data_b0ef4dcc77c5c59021b8dde4c614ebab
#
_entry.id   b0ef4dcc77c5c59021b8dde4c614ebab
#
_cell.length_a   1.000
_cell.length_b   1.000
_cell.length_c   1.000
_cell.angle_alpha   90.00
_cell.angle_beta   90.00
_cell.angle_gamma   90.00
#
_symmetry.space_group_name_H-M   'P 1'
#
loop_
_entity.id
_entity.type
_entity.pdbx_description
1 polymer ?
#
loop_
_entity_poly.entity_id
_entity_poly.type
_entity_poly.pdbx_seq_one_letter_code
_entity_poly.pdbx_strand_id
1 'polypeptide(L)'
;ESVLAQEWKDYEILLVDDGSTDHSPQICDDYVKDYDFISVIHKENGGLSEARNTGISHAKGEYVYFPDSDDWIEPDTFIALAEALESLEFDIISFNREFVKGEEDAIVSEPEVTQVFEGKDAFVQMLKHRYITGFANDKIYRKSLFTDHNIQFPIGKYYEDLGTNYKLFLVAKKVYATNQKYYHYLIDNPDSITQSWNEKKFRDMFGFYKEMFYSDFVCSQLNQEELHISQLYYVNGLIHILASLYKSKLDKEYIDITDEVKQELLKNSVSLSQMKDQPNKLKYVLYRLKVLKLAFSIQNVF
;
A
#
# COMPACT_ATOMS: atom_id res chain seq x y z
N GLU A 1 -17.79 1.07 -12.07
CA GLU A 1 -19.09 0.37 -11.92
C GLU A 1 -19.30 -0.09 -10.45
N SER A 2 -18.37 -0.79 -9.82
CA SER A 2 -18.56 -1.35 -8.46
C SER A 2 -18.83 -0.27 -7.39
N VAL A 3 -18.30 0.93 -7.54
CA VAL A 3 -18.60 2.08 -6.66
C VAL A 3 -20.04 2.58 -6.91
N LEU A 4 -20.52 2.60 -8.14
CA LEU A 4 -21.91 2.99 -8.47
C LEU A 4 -22.95 1.99 -7.95
N ALA A 5 -22.55 0.73 -7.83
CA ALA A 5 -23.40 -0.35 -7.30
C ALA A 5 -23.59 -0.27 -5.77
N GLN A 6 -22.86 0.55 -5.06
CA GLN A 6 -22.99 0.67 -3.61
C GLN A 6 -24.38 1.16 -3.20
N GLU A 7 -24.95 0.55 -2.17
CA GLU A 7 -26.28 0.92 -1.65
C GLU A 7 -26.27 2.23 -0.85
N TRP A 8 -25.20 2.48 -0.09
CA TRP A 8 -24.99 3.74 0.63
C TRP A 8 -24.65 4.87 -0.35
N LYS A 9 -25.32 6.04 -0.26
CA LYS A 9 -25.28 7.08 -1.30
C LYS A 9 -24.67 8.41 -0.86
N ASP A 10 -24.20 8.52 0.36
CA ASP A 10 -23.54 9.75 0.84
C ASP A 10 -22.05 9.78 0.43
N TYR A 11 -21.81 9.85 -0.87
CA TYR A 11 -20.46 9.98 -1.45
C TYR A 11 -20.48 10.78 -2.75
N GLU A 12 -19.33 11.31 -3.11
CA GLU A 12 -19.02 11.84 -4.44
C GLU A 12 -17.94 10.99 -5.11
N ILE A 13 -17.88 11.00 -6.42
CA ILE A 13 -16.81 10.36 -7.20
C ILE A 13 -16.01 11.44 -7.93
N LEU A 14 -14.70 11.48 -7.70
CA LEU A 14 -13.76 12.32 -8.43
C LEU A 14 -12.95 11.43 -9.38
N LEU A 15 -13.22 11.53 -10.68
CA LEU A 15 -12.45 10.88 -11.72
C LEU A 15 -11.26 11.80 -12.05
N VAL A 16 -10.04 11.37 -11.76
CA VAL A 16 -8.84 12.14 -12.07
C VAL A 16 -8.16 11.51 -13.28
N ASP A 17 -8.36 12.08 -14.44
CA ASP A 17 -7.69 11.69 -15.67
C ASP A 17 -6.31 12.35 -15.73
N ASP A 18 -5.28 11.54 -15.51
CA ASP A 18 -3.88 11.95 -15.45
C ASP A 18 -3.22 11.98 -16.84
N GLY A 19 -3.87 12.63 -17.78
CA GLY A 19 -3.37 12.82 -19.14
C GLY A 19 -3.40 11.56 -20.00
N SER A 20 -4.49 10.80 -19.93
CA SER A 20 -4.70 9.59 -20.73
C SER A 20 -4.75 9.94 -22.24
N THR A 21 -4.20 9.04 -23.06
CA THR A 21 -4.12 9.21 -24.51
C THR A 21 -5.03 8.27 -25.30
N ASP A 22 -5.82 7.48 -24.61
CA ASP A 22 -6.82 6.56 -25.15
C ASP A 22 -8.25 7.14 -25.03
N HIS A 23 -9.26 6.28 -24.89
CA HIS A 23 -10.66 6.70 -24.74
C HIS A 23 -11.05 7.05 -23.30
N SER A 24 -10.16 6.91 -22.31
CA SER A 24 -10.47 7.14 -20.90
C SER A 24 -11.03 8.54 -20.60
N PRO A 25 -10.50 9.65 -21.18
CA PRO A 25 -11.07 10.98 -20.97
C PRO A 25 -12.54 11.07 -21.38
N GLN A 26 -12.89 10.51 -22.55
CA GLN A 26 -14.26 10.51 -23.04
C GLN A 26 -15.20 9.68 -22.16
N ILE A 27 -14.74 8.53 -21.67
CA ILE A 27 -15.50 7.69 -20.72
C ILE A 27 -15.78 8.48 -19.44
N CYS A 28 -14.80 9.19 -18.89
CA CYS A 28 -14.97 10.04 -17.72
C CYS A 28 -16.02 11.13 -17.95
N ASP A 29 -15.96 11.82 -19.10
CA ASP A 29 -16.92 12.85 -19.47
C ASP A 29 -18.35 12.31 -19.63
N ASP A 30 -18.49 11.09 -20.10
CA ASP A 30 -19.80 10.46 -20.26
C ASP A 30 -20.42 10.13 -18.89
N TYR A 31 -19.63 9.62 -17.91
CA TYR A 31 -20.11 9.43 -16.54
C TYR A 31 -20.57 10.73 -15.88
N VAL A 32 -19.87 11.85 -16.09
CA VAL A 32 -20.27 13.16 -15.54
C VAL A 32 -21.60 13.64 -16.10
N LYS A 33 -21.97 13.27 -17.33
CA LYS A 33 -23.28 13.61 -17.94
C LYS A 33 -24.43 12.81 -17.32
N ASP A 34 -24.14 11.56 -16.93
CA ASP A 34 -25.15 10.63 -16.45
C ASP A 34 -25.38 10.73 -14.93
N TYR A 35 -24.39 11.25 -14.17
CA TYR A 35 -24.42 11.27 -12.71
C TYR A 35 -23.93 12.61 -12.15
N ASP A 36 -24.79 13.33 -11.46
CA ASP A 36 -24.52 14.68 -10.91
C ASP A 36 -23.59 14.69 -9.66
N PHE A 37 -23.37 13.51 -9.06
CA PHE A 37 -22.40 13.32 -7.96
C PHE A 37 -21.01 12.88 -8.45
N ILE A 38 -20.81 12.73 -9.76
CA ILE A 38 -19.51 12.45 -10.38
C ILE A 38 -18.94 13.74 -10.95
N SER A 39 -17.67 13.97 -10.75
CA SER A 39 -16.92 15.03 -11.42
C SER A 39 -15.62 14.51 -11.98
N VAL A 40 -15.10 15.14 -13.03
CA VAL A 40 -13.84 14.79 -13.68
C VAL A 40 -12.85 15.94 -13.59
N ILE A 41 -11.58 15.60 -13.44
CA ILE A 41 -10.45 16.53 -13.48
C ILE A 41 -9.47 15.99 -14.53
N HIS A 42 -9.40 16.65 -15.68
CA HIS A 42 -8.37 16.37 -16.68
C HIS A 42 -7.13 17.18 -16.38
N LYS A 43 -5.97 16.54 -16.35
CA LYS A 43 -4.68 17.19 -16.09
C LYS A 43 -3.57 16.62 -16.97
N GLU A 44 -2.45 17.30 -17.04
CA GLU A 44 -1.24 16.73 -17.63
C GLU A 44 -0.74 15.56 -16.80
N ASN A 45 -0.14 14.54 -17.44
CA ASN A 45 0.35 13.35 -16.77
C ASN A 45 1.43 13.69 -15.73
N GLY A 46 1.16 13.36 -14.49
CA GLY A 46 2.07 13.54 -13.35
C GLY A 46 2.26 12.26 -12.54
N GLY A 47 1.58 11.18 -12.93
CA GLY A 47 1.62 9.87 -12.29
C GLY A 47 0.66 9.72 -11.12
N LEU A 48 0.51 8.48 -10.64
CA LEU A 48 -0.47 8.05 -9.64
C LEU A 48 -0.49 8.92 -8.37
N SER A 49 0.69 9.26 -7.84
CA SER A 49 0.80 10.11 -6.65
C SER A 49 0.19 11.49 -6.87
N GLU A 50 0.45 12.10 -8.02
CA GLU A 50 -0.08 13.42 -8.33
C GLU A 50 -1.59 13.38 -8.58
N ALA A 51 -2.09 12.32 -9.25
CA ALA A 51 -3.51 12.10 -9.43
C ALA A 51 -4.24 11.97 -8.08
N ARG A 52 -3.73 11.16 -7.15
CA ARG A 52 -4.30 11.04 -5.79
C ARG A 52 -4.24 12.35 -5.01
N ASN A 53 -3.13 13.07 -5.04
CA ASN A 53 -3.00 14.37 -4.37
C ASN A 53 -3.97 15.41 -4.96
N THR A 54 -4.19 15.38 -6.28
CA THR A 54 -5.20 16.21 -6.96
C THR A 54 -6.60 15.85 -6.46
N GLY A 55 -6.93 14.57 -6.40
CA GLY A 55 -8.20 14.10 -5.83
C GLY A 55 -8.41 14.60 -4.41
N ILE A 56 -7.43 14.47 -3.51
CA ILE A 56 -7.50 14.95 -2.12
C ILE A 56 -7.79 16.45 -2.07
N SER A 57 -7.13 17.25 -2.92
CA SER A 57 -7.30 18.72 -2.92
C SER A 57 -8.67 19.19 -3.40
N HIS A 58 -9.39 18.39 -4.17
CA HIS A 58 -10.71 18.69 -4.70
C HIS A 58 -11.85 17.98 -3.97
N ALA A 59 -11.55 16.94 -3.20
CA ALA A 59 -12.54 16.21 -2.42
C ALA A 59 -13.27 17.12 -1.42
N LYS A 60 -14.60 17.00 -1.35
CA LYS A 60 -15.47 17.72 -0.41
C LYS A 60 -15.81 16.88 0.81
N GLY A 61 -15.77 15.54 0.66
CA GLY A 61 -16.09 14.59 1.72
C GLY A 61 -15.18 14.69 2.93
N GLU A 62 -15.68 14.25 4.07
CA GLU A 62 -14.92 14.11 5.33
C GLU A 62 -13.84 13.02 5.19
N TYR A 63 -14.13 11.97 4.43
CA TYR A 63 -13.24 10.86 4.13
C TYR A 63 -12.87 10.83 2.66
N VAL A 64 -11.72 10.20 2.37
CA VAL A 64 -11.25 9.91 1.00
C VAL A 64 -10.90 8.43 0.87
N TYR A 65 -11.20 7.87 -0.29
CA TYR A 65 -10.93 6.49 -0.65
C TYR A 65 -10.28 6.44 -2.04
N PHE A 66 -9.32 5.55 -2.25
CA PHE A 66 -8.51 5.48 -3.48
C PHE A 66 -8.57 4.07 -4.10
N PRO A 67 -9.70 3.65 -4.68
CA PRO A 67 -9.74 2.42 -5.47
C PRO A 67 -8.95 2.60 -6.77
N ASP A 68 -8.21 1.58 -7.18
CA ASP A 68 -7.54 1.57 -8.47
C ASP A 68 -8.55 1.26 -9.59
N SER A 69 -8.37 1.80 -10.78
CA SER A 69 -9.38 1.78 -11.86
C SER A 69 -9.56 0.41 -12.51
N ASP A 70 -8.63 -0.50 -12.30
CA ASP A 70 -8.63 -1.89 -12.80
C ASP A 70 -9.13 -2.91 -11.75
N ASP A 71 -9.49 -2.44 -10.56
CA ASP A 71 -9.96 -3.24 -9.44
C ASP A 71 -11.44 -2.96 -9.13
N TRP A 72 -12.03 -3.69 -8.19
CA TRP A 72 -13.43 -3.46 -7.75
C TRP A 72 -13.62 -3.73 -6.27
N ILE A 73 -14.75 -3.24 -5.73
CA ILE A 73 -15.18 -3.46 -4.35
C ILE A 73 -16.46 -4.26 -4.30
N GLU A 74 -16.70 -4.96 -3.19
CA GLU A 74 -17.96 -5.66 -2.93
C GLU A 74 -19.16 -4.70 -2.93
N PRO A 75 -20.33 -5.13 -3.42
CA PRO A 75 -21.51 -4.26 -3.52
C PRO A 75 -21.99 -3.67 -2.20
N ASP A 76 -21.74 -4.35 -1.09
CA ASP A 76 -22.15 -3.95 0.26
C ASP A 76 -21.05 -3.28 1.09
N THR A 77 -19.90 -2.99 0.49
CA THR A 77 -18.73 -2.43 1.20
C THR A 77 -19.08 -1.18 2.00
N PHE A 78 -19.72 -0.20 1.39
CA PHE A 78 -19.99 1.06 2.07
C PHE A 78 -21.08 0.91 3.14
N ILE A 79 -22.09 0.09 2.92
CA ILE A 79 -23.12 -0.15 3.95
C ILE A 79 -22.55 -0.95 5.13
N ALA A 80 -21.65 -1.90 4.88
CA ALA A 80 -21.00 -2.67 5.93
C ALA A 80 -20.08 -1.80 6.79
N LEU A 81 -19.48 -0.73 6.21
CA LEU A 81 -18.64 0.22 6.92
C LEU A 81 -19.40 1.47 7.40
N ALA A 82 -20.71 1.58 7.12
CA ALA A 82 -21.51 2.77 7.40
C ALA A 82 -21.45 3.17 8.88
N GLU A 83 -21.59 2.22 9.81
CA GLU A 83 -21.54 2.51 11.26
C GLU A 83 -20.19 3.14 11.65
N ALA A 84 -19.06 2.63 11.11
CA ALA A 84 -17.74 3.19 11.37
C ALA A 84 -17.57 4.58 10.74
N LEU A 85 -18.10 4.77 9.52
CA LEU A 85 -18.04 6.06 8.80
C LEU A 85 -18.90 7.14 9.48
N GLU A 86 -20.16 6.80 9.82
CA GLU A 86 -21.10 7.74 10.42
C GLU A 86 -20.75 8.12 11.86
N SER A 87 -20.06 7.24 12.59
CA SER A 87 -19.59 7.56 13.96
C SER A 87 -18.62 8.74 13.98
N LEU A 88 -17.93 9.00 12.86
CA LEU A 88 -16.86 10.01 12.74
C LEU A 88 -15.76 9.88 13.82
N GLU A 89 -15.64 8.70 14.43
CA GLU A 89 -14.65 8.48 15.49
C GLU A 89 -13.29 8.04 14.96
N PHE A 90 -13.29 7.43 13.75
CA PHE A 90 -12.09 6.82 13.18
C PHE A 90 -11.43 7.75 12.18
N ASP A 91 -10.12 7.83 12.24
CA ASP A 91 -9.31 8.58 11.27
C ASP A 91 -8.96 7.72 10.06
N ILE A 92 -8.85 6.40 10.25
CA ILE A 92 -8.62 5.42 9.20
C ILE A 92 -9.54 4.22 9.43
N ILE A 93 -10.18 3.76 8.35
CA ILE A 93 -10.93 2.50 8.30
C ILE A 93 -10.18 1.58 7.35
N SER A 94 -9.69 0.44 7.85
CA SER A 94 -8.92 -0.54 7.09
C SER A 94 -9.71 -1.84 6.96
N PHE A 95 -9.71 -2.40 5.76
CA PHE A 95 -10.27 -3.72 5.45
C PHE A 95 -9.25 -4.54 4.64
N ASN A 96 -9.58 -5.77 4.29
CA ASN A 96 -8.69 -6.61 3.53
C ASN A 96 -9.05 -6.67 2.04
N ARG A 97 -8.18 -7.30 1.28
CA ARG A 97 -8.33 -7.55 -0.14
C ARG A 97 -8.29 -9.04 -0.45
N GLU A 98 -8.94 -9.43 -1.54
CA GLU A 98 -8.75 -10.71 -2.20
C GLU A 98 -7.93 -10.50 -3.47
N PHE A 99 -7.03 -11.43 -3.77
CA PHE A 99 -6.29 -11.45 -5.03
C PHE A 99 -7.06 -12.33 -6.01
N VAL A 100 -7.53 -11.75 -7.10
CA VAL A 100 -8.43 -12.39 -8.05
C VAL A 100 -7.86 -12.36 -9.46
N LYS A 101 -8.26 -13.33 -10.29
CA LYS A 101 -7.92 -13.37 -11.72
C LYS A 101 -9.06 -12.87 -12.60
N GLY A 102 -10.27 -12.78 -12.04
CA GLY A 102 -11.45 -12.28 -12.70
C GLY A 102 -12.64 -12.25 -11.74
N GLU A 103 -13.77 -11.74 -12.21
CA GLU A 103 -15.01 -11.59 -11.43
C GLU A 103 -15.64 -12.92 -11.00
N GLU A 104 -15.25 -14.03 -11.63
CA GLU A 104 -15.78 -15.37 -11.33
C GLU A 104 -15.09 -16.04 -10.12
N ASP A 105 -14.04 -15.46 -9.57
CA ASP A 105 -13.33 -16.03 -8.43
C ASP A 105 -14.21 -15.98 -7.19
N ALA A 106 -14.44 -17.15 -6.59
CA ALA A 106 -15.26 -17.24 -5.39
C ALA A 106 -14.55 -16.64 -4.17
N ILE A 107 -15.23 -15.70 -3.51
CA ILE A 107 -14.76 -15.15 -2.24
C ILE A 107 -15.03 -16.16 -1.14
N VAL A 108 -14.01 -16.49 -0.39
CA VAL A 108 -14.16 -17.25 0.85
C VAL A 108 -14.52 -16.27 1.96
N SER A 109 -15.78 -16.27 2.37
CA SER A 109 -16.21 -15.49 3.53
C SER A 109 -15.64 -16.10 4.82
N GLU A 110 -14.96 -15.27 5.59
CA GLU A 110 -14.49 -15.61 6.94
C GLU A 110 -15.39 -14.91 7.98
N PRO A 111 -15.54 -15.48 9.19
CA PRO A 111 -16.20 -14.76 10.26
C PRO A 111 -15.58 -13.38 10.47
N GLU A 112 -16.41 -12.37 10.57
CA GLU A 112 -15.90 -11.00 10.75
C GLU A 112 -15.18 -10.85 12.09
N VAL A 113 -13.99 -10.28 12.05
CA VAL A 113 -13.21 -9.88 13.21
C VAL A 113 -12.85 -8.41 13.06
N THR A 114 -13.34 -7.59 13.96
CA THR A 114 -13.03 -6.17 14.01
C THR A 114 -12.07 -5.85 15.15
N GLN A 115 -11.22 -4.87 14.93
CA GLN A 115 -10.27 -4.36 15.91
C GLN A 115 -10.23 -2.83 15.85
N VAL A 116 -9.97 -2.21 17.00
CA VAL A 116 -9.74 -0.77 17.08
C VAL A 116 -8.36 -0.53 17.68
N PHE A 117 -7.57 0.29 17.02
CA PHE A 117 -6.21 0.62 17.42
C PHE A 117 -6.05 2.13 17.60
N GLU A 118 -5.14 2.55 18.47
CA GLU A 118 -4.49 3.86 18.32
C GLU A 118 -3.64 3.86 17.06
N GLY A 119 -3.41 5.02 16.45
CA GLY A 119 -2.70 5.09 15.16
C GLY A 119 -1.30 4.49 15.19
N LYS A 120 -0.54 4.75 16.27
CA LYS A 120 0.77 4.13 16.48
C LYS A 120 0.69 2.59 16.56
N ASP A 121 -0.30 2.05 17.26
CA ASP A 121 -0.49 0.61 17.37
C ASP A 121 -0.89 0.00 16.02
N ALA A 122 -1.72 0.70 15.25
CA ALA A 122 -2.06 0.33 13.88
C ALA A 122 -0.80 0.28 12.98
N PHE A 123 0.09 1.25 13.10
CA PHE A 123 1.40 1.20 12.43
C PHE A 123 2.20 -0.03 12.82
N VAL A 124 2.27 -0.37 14.10
CA VAL A 124 2.96 -1.58 14.58
C VAL A 124 2.32 -2.86 14.05
N GLN A 125 0.97 -2.92 13.92
CA GLN A 125 0.29 -4.06 13.30
C GLN A 125 0.65 -4.18 11.81
N MET A 126 0.74 -3.08 11.10
CA MET A 126 1.21 -3.05 9.70
C MET A 126 2.64 -3.62 9.58
N LEU A 127 3.57 -3.21 10.46
CA LEU A 127 4.93 -3.74 10.49
C LEU A 127 4.98 -5.25 10.78
N LYS A 128 4.04 -5.76 11.57
CA LYS A 128 3.89 -7.20 11.88
C LYS A 128 3.17 -7.98 10.79
N HIS A 129 2.69 -7.33 9.72
CA HIS A 129 1.81 -7.94 8.72
C HIS A 129 0.55 -8.60 9.35
N ARG A 130 -0.05 -7.92 10.31
CA ARG A 130 -1.25 -8.40 11.03
C ARG A 130 -2.34 -7.36 10.94
N TYR A 131 -3.57 -7.78 10.69
CA TYR A 131 -4.78 -6.95 10.64
C TYR A 131 -4.76 -5.80 9.65
N ILE A 132 -3.61 -5.18 9.40
CA ILE A 132 -3.46 -3.96 8.61
C ILE A 132 -2.36 -4.16 7.57
N THR A 133 -2.63 -3.77 6.34
CA THR A 133 -1.70 -3.78 5.21
C THR A 133 -1.04 -2.41 5.01
N GLY A 134 0.01 -2.33 4.20
CA GLY A 134 0.65 -1.07 3.80
C GLY A 134 0.03 -0.41 2.56
N PHE A 135 -1.01 -1.00 1.95
CA PHE A 135 -1.59 -0.50 0.70
C PHE A 135 -2.61 0.61 0.94
N ALA A 136 -2.82 1.48 -0.07
CA ALA A 136 -3.75 2.60 0.04
C ALA A 136 -5.19 2.24 -0.34
N ASN A 137 -5.37 1.28 -1.25
CA ASN A 137 -6.66 0.93 -1.86
C ASN A 137 -7.57 0.03 -0.99
N ASP A 138 -7.11 -0.43 0.16
CA ASP A 138 -7.90 -1.16 1.15
C ASP A 138 -8.17 -0.34 2.43
N LYS A 139 -8.19 0.99 2.29
CA LYS A 139 -8.41 1.91 3.39
C LYS A 139 -9.23 3.13 2.98
N ILE A 140 -10.05 3.60 3.91
CA ILE A 140 -10.73 4.88 3.86
C ILE A 140 -10.07 5.79 4.89
N TYR A 141 -9.71 7.01 4.50
CA TYR A 141 -8.95 7.93 5.34
C TYR A 141 -9.74 9.20 5.62
N ARG A 142 -9.71 9.68 6.85
CA ARG A 142 -10.14 11.04 7.13
C ARG A 142 -9.26 12.03 6.36
N LYS A 143 -9.87 12.89 5.56
CA LYS A 143 -9.15 13.83 4.68
C LYS A 143 -8.22 14.76 5.46
N SER A 144 -8.61 15.16 6.68
CA SER A 144 -7.79 16.03 7.54
C SER A 144 -6.43 15.42 7.91
N LEU A 145 -6.25 14.09 7.87
CA LEU A 145 -4.91 13.49 8.05
C LEU A 145 -3.91 13.99 7.00
N PHE A 146 -4.36 14.21 5.78
CA PHE A 146 -3.52 14.73 4.72
C PHE A 146 -3.32 16.25 4.84
N THR A 147 -4.42 16.99 5.03
CA THR A 147 -4.40 18.45 4.99
C THR A 147 -3.76 19.07 6.23
N ASP A 148 -4.10 18.61 7.43
CA ASP A 148 -3.65 19.21 8.69
C ASP A 148 -2.19 18.86 9.01
N HIS A 149 -1.72 17.73 8.52
CA HIS A 149 -0.34 17.25 8.71
C HIS A 149 0.56 17.46 7.50
N ASN A 150 0.04 18.06 6.41
CA ASN A 150 0.75 18.26 5.15
C ASN A 150 1.38 16.97 4.61
N ILE A 151 0.65 15.84 4.71
CA ILE A 151 1.07 14.55 4.18
C ILE A 151 0.54 14.44 2.75
N GLN A 152 1.40 14.06 1.82
CA GLN A 152 1.07 13.84 0.40
C GLN A 152 1.66 12.53 -0.08
N PHE A 153 1.05 11.96 -1.11
CA PHE A 153 1.70 10.89 -1.86
C PHE A 153 2.93 11.43 -2.58
N PRO A 154 4.09 10.75 -2.50
CA PRO A 154 5.36 11.25 -3.02
C PRO A 154 5.38 11.26 -4.56
N ILE A 155 5.33 12.45 -5.16
CA ILE A 155 5.27 12.65 -6.61
C ILE A 155 6.48 12.02 -7.31
N GLY A 156 6.22 11.34 -8.42
CA GLY A 156 7.25 10.73 -9.26
C GLY A 156 7.91 9.50 -8.63
N LYS A 157 7.37 8.92 -7.56
CA LYS A 157 7.88 7.72 -6.89
C LYS A 157 7.00 6.50 -7.17
N TYR A 158 7.62 5.33 -7.24
CA TYR A 158 6.92 4.04 -7.13
C TYR A 158 6.72 3.70 -5.65
N TYR A 159 5.72 2.86 -5.34
CA TYR A 159 5.39 2.45 -3.96
C TYR A 159 5.04 3.64 -3.06
N GLU A 160 4.26 4.57 -3.60
CA GLU A 160 3.82 5.80 -2.96
C GLU A 160 3.01 5.52 -1.68
N ASP A 161 2.30 4.41 -1.63
CA ASP A 161 1.58 3.91 -0.47
C ASP A 161 2.54 3.55 0.68
N LEU A 162 3.64 2.84 0.38
CA LEU A 162 4.70 2.57 1.36
C LEU A 162 5.30 3.86 1.92
N GLY A 163 5.43 4.90 1.09
CA GLY A 163 5.96 6.21 1.48
C GLY A 163 4.98 7.10 2.24
N THR A 164 3.68 6.76 2.27
CA THR A 164 2.61 7.61 2.80
C THR A 164 1.91 6.99 4.00
N ASN A 165 1.49 5.73 3.93
CA ASN A 165 0.60 5.13 4.93
C ASN A 165 1.18 5.11 6.35
N TYR A 166 2.48 4.87 6.52
CA TYR A 166 3.09 4.90 7.83
C TYR A 166 2.98 6.28 8.50
N LYS A 167 3.06 7.36 7.71
CA LYS A 167 2.89 8.74 8.22
C LYS A 167 1.46 8.97 8.67
N LEU A 168 0.49 8.52 7.87
CA LEU A 168 -0.94 8.64 8.20
C LEU A 168 -1.27 7.87 9.48
N PHE A 169 -0.79 6.65 9.64
CA PHE A 169 -0.98 5.89 10.88
C PHE A 169 -0.38 6.61 12.10
N LEU A 170 0.84 7.14 11.98
CA LEU A 170 1.51 7.78 13.11
C LEU A 170 0.89 9.12 13.55
N VAL A 171 0.08 9.77 12.69
CA VAL A 171 -0.68 10.98 13.05
C VAL A 171 -2.16 10.69 13.35
N ALA A 172 -2.68 9.53 12.96
CA ALA A 172 -4.03 9.11 13.27
C ALA A 172 -4.21 8.89 14.78
N LYS A 173 -5.39 9.22 15.30
CA LYS A 173 -5.75 8.94 16.69
C LYS A 173 -6.38 7.56 16.82
N LYS A 174 -7.29 7.21 15.92
CA LYS A 174 -8.10 5.99 16.02
C LYS A 174 -8.26 5.31 14.67
N VAL A 175 -7.96 4.02 14.63
CA VAL A 175 -8.01 3.20 13.42
C VAL A 175 -8.96 2.02 13.64
N TYR A 176 -9.99 1.90 12.80
CA TYR A 176 -10.84 0.71 12.71
C TYR A 176 -10.23 -0.26 11.71
N ALA A 177 -10.20 -1.53 12.03
CA ALA A 177 -9.73 -2.58 11.12
C ALA A 177 -10.67 -3.78 11.14
N THR A 178 -11.02 -4.29 9.96
CA THR A 178 -11.77 -5.54 9.80
C THR A 178 -11.00 -6.52 8.91
N ASN A 179 -11.17 -7.81 9.14
CA ASN A 179 -10.59 -8.86 8.30
C ASN A 179 -11.40 -9.11 7.02
N GLN A 180 -12.54 -8.43 6.83
CA GLN A 180 -13.38 -8.64 5.66
C GLN A 180 -12.68 -8.17 4.39
N LYS A 181 -12.83 -8.94 3.31
CA LYS A 181 -12.18 -8.72 2.02
C LYS A 181 -13.13 -7.98 1.09
N TYR A 182 -13.25 -6.68 1.30
CA TYR A 182 -14.14 -5.84 0.49
C TYR A 182 -13.52 -5.37 -0.82
N TYR A 183 -12.22 -5.55 -1.02
CA TYR A 183 -11.47 -5.11 -2.19
C TYR A 183 -10.97 -6.30 -3.00
N HIS A 184 -11.18 -6.26 -4.33
CA HIS A 184 -10.72 -7.27 -5.27
C HIS A 184 -9.56 -6.71 -6.10
N TYR A 185 -8.39 -7.24 -5.85
CA TYR A 185 -7.16 -6.87 -6.57
C TYR A 185 -6.92 -7.82 -7.75
N LEU A 186 -6.97 -7.28 -8.98
CA LEU A 186 -6.77 -8.04 -10.22
C LEU A 186 -5.29 -8.33 -10.46
N ILE A 187 -4.87 -9.62 -10.36
CA ILE A 187 -3.45 -10.00 -10.47
C ILE A 187 -2.97 -10.28 -11.89
N ASP A 188 -3.84 -10.57 -12.83
CA ASP A 188 -3.48 -10.97 -14.20
C ASP A 188 -3.59 -9.79 -15.21
N ASN A 189 -3.43 -8.53 -14.75
CA ASN A 189 -3.38 -7.37 -15.61
C ASN A 189 -1.96 -7.24 -16.23
N PRO A 190 -1.78 -7.47 -17.56
CA PRO A 190 -0.47 -7.40 -18.21
C PRO A 190 0.12 -5.99 -18.23
N ASP A 191 -0.71 -4.96 -18.11
CA ASP A 191 -0.32 -3.54 -18.11
C ASP A 191 0.04 -3.02 -16.71
N SER A 192 -0.04 -3.89 -15.68
CA SER A 192 0.25 -3.51 -14.30
C SER A 192 1.69 -3.01 -14.15
N ILE A 193 1.83 -1.86 -13.50
CA ILE A 193 3.13 -1.26 -13.13
C ILE A 193 4.02 -2.25 -12.36
N THR A 194 3.44 -3.21 -11.65
CA THR A 194 4.17 -4.18 -10.82
C THR A 194 4.86 -5.29 -11.62
N GLN A 195 4.56 -5.47 -12.90
CA GLN A 195 5.06 -6.57 -13.74
C GLN A 195 6.57 -6.49 -14.07
N SER A 196 7.17 -5.31 -14.05
CA SER A 196 8.56 -5.11 -14.44
C SER A 196 9.40 -4.45 -13.35
N TRP A 197 10.68 -4.80 -13.28
CA TRP A 197 11.65 -4.17 -12.41
C TRP A 197 12.53 -3.19 -13.18
N ASN A 198 12.88 -2.07 -12.53
CA ASN A 198 13.90 -1.13 -12.96
C ASN A 198 14.64 -0.54 -11.75
N GLU A 199 15.75 0.14 -11.99
CA GLU A 199 16.59 0.70 -10.91
C GLU A 199 15.80 1.67 -10.02
N LYS A 200 14.96 2.51 -10.63
CA LYS A 200 14.14 3.49 -9.89
C LYS A 200 13.19 2.82 -8.90
N LYS A 201 12.53 1.72 -9.29
CA LYS A 201 11.66 0.95 -8.38
C LYS A 201 12.43 0.42 -7.17
N PHE A 202 13.62 -0.13 -7.37
CA PHE A 202 14.46 -0.60 -6.27
C PHE A 202 14.91 0.55 -5.36
N ARG A 203 15.34 1.68 -5.93
CA ARG A 203 15.78 2.85 -5.17
C ARG A 203 14.64 3.50 -4.39
N ASP A 204 13.47 3.64 -4.97
CA ASP A 204 12.30 4.21 -4.30
C ASP A 204 11.86 3.33 -3.13
N MET A 205 11.72 2.02 -3.34
CA MET A 205 11.40 1.06 -2.28
C MET A 205 12.44 1.08 -1.14
N PHE A 206 13.72 1.02 -1.48
CA PHE A 206 14.81 1.09 -0.51
C PHE A 206 14.80 2.40 0.27
N GLY A 207 14.57 3.52 -0.42
CA GLY A 207 14.46 4.84 0.19
C GLY A 207 13.33 4.90 1.24
N PHE A 208 12.15 4.38 0.93
CA PHE A 208 11.02 4.37 1.86
C PHE A 208 11.25 3.43 3.06
N TYR A 209 11.84 2.25 2.85
CA TYR A 209 12.22 1.41 3.98
C TYR A 209 13.22 2.09 4.90
N LYS A 210 14.22 2.81 4.33
CA LYS A 210 15.19 3.59 5.12
C LYS A 210 14.52 4.74 5.86
N GLU A 211 13.67 5.51 5.18
CA GLU A 211 12.93 6.63 5.78
C GLU A 211 12.09 6.14 6.96
N MET A 212 11.32 5.06 6.78
CA MET A 212 10.48 4.49 7.82
C MET A 212 11.30 3.99 9.02
N PHE A 213 12.51 3.46 8.81
CA PHE A 213 13.32 2.89 9.88
C PHE A 213 14.21 3.92 10.59
N TYR A 214 14.73 4.93 9.87
CA TYR A 214 15.73 5.86 10.43
C TYR A 214 15.21 7.26 10.72
N SER A 215 13.98 7.64 10.27
CA SER A 215 13.53 8.99 10.48
C SER A 215 13.23 9.28 11.96
N ASP A 216 13.59 10.46 12.42
CA ASP A 216 13.25 10.93 13.77
C ASP A 216 11.73 10.97 13.99
N PHE A 217 10.96 11.25 12.94
CA PHE A 217 9.51 11.25 12.97
C PHE A 217 8.94 9.89 13.40
N VAL A 218 9.53 8.79 12.95
CA VAL A 218 9.12 7.43 13.37
C VAL A 218 9.77 7.06 14.70
N CYS A 219 11.10 7.19 14.80
CA CYS A 219 11.87 6.69 15.95
C CYS A 219 11.46 7.35 17.28
N SER A 220 11.09 8.63 17.26
CA SER A 220 10.66 9.35 18.46
C SER A 220 9.32 8.90 19.04
N GLN A 221 8.51 8.19 18.26
CA GLN A 221 7.19 7.73 18.66
C GLN A 221 7.18 6.28 19.16
N LEU A 222 8.25 5.52 18.92
CA LEU A 222 8.33 4.09 19.19
C LEU A 222 9.12 3.79 20.47
N ASN A 223 8.65 2.85 21.26
CA ASN A 223 9.42 2.28 22.36
C ASN A 223 10.46 1.24 21.86
N GLN A 224 11.28 0.68 22.75
CA GLN A 224 12.36 -0.24 22.40
C GLN A 224 11.87 -1.54 21.72
N GLU A 225 10.74 -2.08 22.13
CA GLU A 225 10.14 -3.26 21.50
C GLU A 225 9.62 -2.94 20.10
N GLU A 226 8.93 -1.83 19.96
CA GLU A 226 8.40 -1.34 18.66
C GLU A 226 9.53 -0.99 17.69
N LEU A 227 10.62 -0.38 18.16
CA LEU A 227 11.83 -0.14 17.35
C LEU A 227 12.46 -1.46 16.89
N HIS A 228 12.44 -2.50 17.71
CA HIS A 228 12.89 -3.82 17.29
C HIS A 228 11.99 -4.43 16.20
N ILE A 229 10.67 -4.26 16.29
CA ILE A 229 9.72 -4.69 15.27
C ILE A 229 9.99 -3.91 13.97
N SER A 230 10.23 -2.60 14.05
CA SER A 230 10.60 -1.77 12.91
C SER A 230 11.90 -2.25 12.26
N GLN A 231 12.91 -2.63 13.06
CA GLN A 231 14.15 -3.24 12.55
C GLN A 231 13.88 -4.55 11.78
N LEU A 232 13.04 -5.42 12.33
CA LEU A 232 12.69 -6.68 11.66
C LEU A 232 11.99 -6.43 10.33
N TYR A 233 11.06 -5.49 10.29
CA TYR A 233 10.39 -5.08 9.07
C TYR A 233 11.38 -4.52 8.03
N TYR A 234 12.28 -3.64 8.46
CA TYR A 234 13.34 -3.09 7.61
C TYR A 234 14.22 -4.20 7.00
N VAL A 235 14.75 -5.09 7.83
CA VAL A 235 15.58 -6.23 7.39
C VAL A 235 14.80 -7.13 6.41
N ASN A 236 13.51 -7.38 6.69
CA ASN A 236 12.64 -8.15 5.80
C ASN A 236 12.47 -7.46 4.43
N GLY A 237 12.29 -6.14 4.40
CA GLY A 237 12.25 -5.34 3.17
C GLY A 237 13.57 -5.37 2.38
N LEU A 238 14.70 -5.23 3.07
CA LEU A 238 16.02 -5.34 2.44
C LEU A 238 16.25 -6.72 1.79
N ILE A 239 15.85 -7.79 2.45
CA ILE A 239 15.93 -9.16 1.89
C ILE A 239 14.99 -9.31 0.69
N HIS A 240 13.81 -8.70 0.73
CA HIS A 240 12.90 -8.69 -0.42
C HIS A 240 13.55 -8.02 -1.64
N ILE A 241 14.13 -6.83 -1.47
CA ILE A 241 14.83 -6.10 -2.53
C ILE A 241 15.98 -6.94 -3.11
N LEU A 242 16.86 -7.46 -2.24
CA LEU A 242 18.01 -8.25 -2.68
C LEU A 242 17.59 -9.53 -3.42
N ALA A 243 16.55 -10.20 -2.93
CA ALA A 243 15.99 -11.39 -3.56
C ALA A 243 15.40 -11.06 -4.95
N SER A 244 14.70 -9.95 -5.08
CA SER A 244 14.12 -9.48 -6.34
C SER A 244 15.20 -9.11 -7.36
N LEU A 245 16.29 -8.44 -6.93
CA LEU A 245 17.46 -8.16 -7.77
C LEU A 245 18.09 -9.46 -8.31
N TYR A 246 18.24 -10.47 -7.47
CA TYR A 246 18.80 -11.76 -7.89
C TYR A 246 17.85 -12.55 -8.80
N LYS A 247 16.55 -12.58 -8.47
CA LYS A 247 15.51 -13.28 -9.26
C LYS A 247 15.39 -12.69 -10.66
N SER A 248 15.41 -11.37 -10.79
CA SER A 248 15.36 -10.64 -12.06
C SER A 248 16.71 -10.58 -12.80
N LYS A 249 17.81 -11.05 -12.18
CA LYS A 249 19.19 -11.01 -12.70
C LYS A 249 19.72 -9.59 -12.92
N LEU A 250 19.19 -8.62 -12.20
CA LEU A 250 19.56 -7.20 -12.29
C LEU A 250 20.65 -6.77 -11.28
N ASP A 251 21.10 -7.69 -10.44
CA ASP A 251 22.08 -7.41 -9.36
C ASP A 251 23.45 -6.94 -9.83
N LYS A 252 23.84 -7.28 -11.07
CA LYS A 252 25.08 -6.82 -11.69
C LYS A 252 24.92 -5.51 -12.45
N GLU A 253 23.74 -5.31 -13.05
CA GLU A 253 23.41 -4.08 -13.76
C GLU A 253 23.21 -2.91 -12.77
N TYR A 254 22.54 -3.17 -11.64
CA TYR A 254 22.29 -2.20 -10.58
C TYR A 254 23.19 -2.49 -9.37
N ILE A 255 24.52 -2.53 -9.62
CA ILE A 255 25.50 -2.92 -8.60
C ILE A 255 25.49 -1.99 -7.38
N ASP A 256 25.31 -0.70 -7.59
CA ASP A 256 25.36 0.31 -6.53
C ASP A 256 24.25 0.06 -5.50
N ILE A 257 22.99 -0.06 -5.93
CA ILE A 257 21.87 -0.35 -5.01
C ILE A 257 22.02 -1.74 -4.40
N THR A 258 22.54 -2.72 -5.16
CA THR A 258 22.79 -4.07 -4.64
C THR A 258 23.76 -4.07 -3.48
N ASP A 259 24.84 -3.30 -3.60
CA ASP A 259 25.88 -3.21 -2.55
C ASP A 259 25.41 -2.34 -1.37
N GLU A 260 24.65 -1.26 -1.62
CA GLU A 260 24.02 -0.49 -0.54
C GLU A 260 23.08 -1.36 0.32
N VAL A 261 22.23 -2.16 -0.31
CA VAL A 261 21.30 -3.09 0.39
C VAL A 261 22.07 -4.12 1.21
N LYS A 262 23.18 -4.68 0.67
CA LYS A 262 24.04 -5.62 1.41
C LYS A 262 24.69 -4.96 2.61
N GLN A 263 25.19 -3.73 2.47
CA GLN A 263 25.80 -2.97 3.58
C GLN A 263 24.77 -2.72 4.70
N GLU A 264 23.55 -2.31 4.36
CA GLU A 264 22.49 -2.10 5.34
C GLU A 264 22.09 -3.43 6.03
N LEU A 265 22.06 -4.55 5.30
CA LEU A 265 21.82 -5.88 5.89
C LEU A 265 22.92 -6.31 6.86
N LEU A 266 24.18 -5.96 6.59
CA LEU A 266 25.28 -6.22 7.52
C LEU A 266 25.17 -5.35 8.78
N LYS A 267 24.89 -4.06 8.60
CA LYS A 267 24.75 -3.10 9.69
C LYS A 267 23.59 -3.42 10.63
N ASN A 268 22.46 -3.87 10.08
CA ASN A 268 21.21 -4.12 10.81
C ASN A 268 20.93 -5.62 10.99
N SER A 269 21.95 -6.47 10.98
CA SER A 269 21.75 -7.90 11.05
C SER A 269 21.03 -8.32 12.36
N VAL A 270 20.08 -9.25 12.23
CA VAL A 270 19.31 -9.83 13.32
C VAL A 270 19.58 -11.32 13.41
N SER A 271 19.24 -11.97 14.53
CA SER A 271 19.38 -13.42 14.66
C SER A 271 18.32 -14.17 13.85
N LEU A 272 18.60 -15.43 13.51
CA LEU A 272 17.64 -16.28 12.80
C LEU A 272 16.37 -16.56 13.64
N SER A 273 16.50 -16.57 14.96
CA SER A 273 15.37 -16.72 15.88
C SER A 273 14.43 -15.52 15.84
N GLN A 274 14.96 -14.31 15.70
CA GLN A 274 14.17 -13.07 15.57
C GLN A 274 13.41 -13.01 14.23
N MET A 275 13.94 -13.64 13.19
CA MET A 275 13.27 -13.73 11.87
C MET A 275 12.22 -14.86 11.80
N LYS A 276 11.94 -15.57 12.91
CA LYS A 276 11.12 -16.80 12.91
C LYS A 276 9.76 -16.62 12.21
N ASP A 277 9.09 -15.51 12.47
CA ASP A 277 7.72 -15.24 12.00
C ASP A 277 7.68 -14.22 10.85
N GLN A 278 8.82 -13.94 10.21
CA GLN A 278 8.90 -12.98 9.12
C GLN A 278 8.66 -13.65 7.76
N PRO A 279 7.97 -12.96 6.80
CA PRO A 279 7.66 -13.52 5.48
C PRO A 279 8.88 -14.02 4.70
N ASN A 280 9.99 -13.30 4.78
CA ASN A 280 11.22 -13.64 4.05
C ASN A 280 12.25 -14.43 4.87
N LYS A 281 11.83 -15.11 5.94
CA LYS A 281 12.71 -15.90 6.80
C LYS A 281 13.65 -16.84 6.03
N LEU A 282 13.09 -17.63 5.10
CA LEU A 282 13.90 -18.60 4.33
C LEU A 282 14.94 -17.88 3.47
N LYS A 283 14.56 -16.79 2.80
CA LYS A 283 15.49 -15.96 2.01
C LYS A 283 16.59 -15.37 2.89
N TYR A 284 16.26 -14.94 4.12
CA TYR A 284 17.25 -14.44 5.07
C TYR A 284 18.22 -15.53 5.53
N VAL A 285 17.75 -16.76 5.79
CA VAL A 285 18.62 -17.91 6.08
C VAL A 285 19.59 -18.17 4.91
N LEU A 286 19.09 -18.22 3.68
CA LEU A 286 19.93 -18.41 2.48
C LEU A 286 20.94 -17.28 2.29
N TYR A 287 20.55 -16.04 2.62
CA TYR A 287 21.47 -14.91 2.63
C TYR A 287 22.60 -15.08 3.64
N ARG A 288 22.25 -15.43 4.91
CA ARG A 288 23.24 -15.68 5.98
C ARG A 288 24.19 -16.82 5.65
N LEU A 289 23.72 -17.85 4.92
CA LEU A 289 24.54 -18.96 4.42
C LEU A 289 25.31 -18.59 3.14
N LYS A 290 25.18 -17.37 2.64
CA LYS A 290 25.80 -16.87 1.38
C LYS A 290 25.40 -17.63 0.11
N VAL A 291 24.26 -18.30 0.12
CA VAL A 291 23.74 -19.11 -1.01
C VAL A 291 22.47 -18.55 -1.64
N LEU A 292 21.97 -17.39 -1.18
CA LEU A 292 20.72 -16.78 -1.68
C LEU A 292 20.76 -16.59 -3.22
N LYS A 293 21.85 -16.03 -3.75
CA LYS A 293 22.00 -15.82 -5.20
C LYS A 293 22.04 -17.14 -5.97
N LEU A 294 22.72 -18.15 -5.43
CA LEU A 294 22.77 -19.49 -6.04
C LEU A 294 21.38 -20.12 -6.08
N ALA A 295 20.59 -19.98 -5.03
CA ALA A 295 19.21 -20.50 -4.99
C ALA A 295 18.34 -19.95 -6.13
N PHE A 296 18.48 -18.68 -6.50
CA PHE A 296 17.78 -18.10 -7.65
C PHE A 296 18.39 -18.44 -9.02
N SER A 297 19.61 -18.99 -9.06
CA SER A 297 20.24 -19.47 -10.30
C SER A 297 19.78 -20.88 -10.69
N ILE A 298 19.22 -21.63 -9.75
CA ILE A 298 18.64 -22.96 -9.95
C ILE A 298 17.15 -22.74 -10.25
N GLN A 299 16.71 -22.98 -11.50
CA GLN A 299 15.31 -22.84 -11.92
C GLN A 299 14.38 -23.62 -10.97
N ASN A 300 13.31 -22.96 -10.48
CA ASN A 300 12.22 -23.50 -9.65
C ASN A 300 12.43 -23.62 -8.13
N VAL A 301 13.26 -22.82 -7.49
CA VAL A 301 13.39 -22.88 -6.02
C VAL A 301 12.44 -21.93 -5.28
N PHE A 302 11.85 -20.91 -5.95
CA PHE A 302 10.88 -19.96 -5.34
C PHE A 302 9.87 -19.42 -6.34
#